data_7b04bc142786990c417a760eab972ccf
#
_entry.id   7b04bc142786990c417a760eab972ccf
#
_cell.length_a   1.000
_cell.length_b   1.000
_cell.length_c   1.000
_cell.angle_alpha   90.00
_cell.angle_beta   90.00
_cell.angle_gamma   90.00
#
_symmetry.space_group_name_H-M   'P 1'
#
loop_
_entity.id
_entity.type
_entity.pdbx_description
1 polymer ?
#
loop_
_entity_poly.entity_id
_entity_poly.type
_entity_poly.pdbx_seq_one_letter_code
_entity_poly.pdbx_strand_id
1 'polypeptide(L)'
;MGKRPYYLITHLVDCDGYTTYTDYLGVNAQAAIERFKHLACEIKQRFFLGEGLDEEHIYYGNDQTWEEAMDLTLDKIDTPGKAYTLYMNDDNCCWIHIRLAVIETGEFFSYPAEGRWDNGRTVWVDNRERELQYKAAHPNAKY
;
A
#
# COMPACT_ATOMS: atom_id res chain seq x y z
N MET A 1 -16.54 -21.79 1.69
CA MET A 1 -16.66 -20.39 1.24
C MET A 1 -15.39 -19.97 0.54
N GLY A 2 -15.55 -19.21 -0.53
CA GLY A 2 -14.42 -18.71 -1.26
C GLY A 2 -13.60 -17.72 -0.44
N LYS A 3 -12.31 -17.72 -0.66
CA LYS A 3 -11.42 -16.74 -0.05
C LYS A 3 -11.62 -15.39 -0.73
N ARG A 4 -11.71 -14.32 0.06
CA ARG A 4 -11.79 -12.97 -0.47
C ARG A 4 -10.40 -12.36 -0.48
N PRO A 5 -9.99 -11.72 -1.58
CA PRO A 5 -8.74 -10.98 -1.56
C PRO A 5 -8.91 -9.68 -0.77
N TYR A 6 -7.86 -9.30 -0.08
CA TYR A 6 -7.69 -7.94 0.44
C TYR A 6 -6.79 -7.17 -0.50
N TYR A 7 -7.04 -5.88 -0.56
CA TYR A 7 -6.23 -4.94 -1.32
C TYR A 7 -5.54 -4.01 -0.33
N LEU A 8 -4.21 -4.05 -0.34
CA LEU A 8 -3.39 -3.30 0.60
C LEU A 8 -2.59 -2.26 -0.17
N ILE A 9 -2.75 -0.99 0.20
CA ILE A 9 -1.95 0.09 -0.36
C ILE A 9 -0.99 0.57 0.70
N THR A 10 0.29 0.58 0.34
CA THR A 10 1.36 1.12 1.17
C THR A 10 2.18 2.09 0.34
N HIS A 11 2.85 3.04 1.00
CA HIS A 11 3.87 3.81 0.32
C HIS A 11 5.09 3.95 1.21
N LEU A 12 6.23 4.02 0.54
CA LEU A 12 7.53 4.16 1.16
C LEU A 12 8.13 5.48 0.74
N VAL A 13 8.59 6.25 1.70
CA VAL A 13 9.29 7.51 1.47
C VAL A 13 10.74 7.33 1.90
N ASP A 14 11.66 7.57 0.98
CA ASP A 14 13.08 7.58 1.25
C ASP A 14 13.63 8.97 0.90
N CYS A 15 13.53 9.89 1.85
CA CYS A 15 14.03 11.26 1.76
C CYS A 15 14.74 11.53 3.08
N ASP A 16 16.05 11.34 3.14
CA ASP A 16 16.85 11.43 4.36
C ASP A 16 16.40 10.47 5.47
N GLY A 17 15.87 9.35 5.09
CA GLY A 17 15.35 8.36 6.02
C GLY A 17 14.36 7.49 5.33
N TYR A 18 13.99 6.43 5.98
CA TYR A 18 13.21 5.38 5.38
C TYR A 18 11.94 5.20 6.18
N THR A 19 10.80 5.55 5.60
CA THR A 19 9.52 5.47 6.29
C THR A 19 8.49 4.79 5.40
N THR A 20 7.76 3.82 5.96
CA THR A 20 6.68 3.14 5.27
C THR A 20 5.35 3.48 5.93
N TYR A 21 4.36 3.77 5.10
CA TYR A 21 3.00 4.09 5.54
C TYR A 21 2.01 3.11 4.96
N THR A 22 0.95 2.84 5.71
CA THR A 22 -0.18 2.06 5.24
C THR A 22 -1.32 3.00 4.95
N ASP A 23 -1.85 2.96 3.74
CA ASP A 23 -2.82 3.94 3.26
C ASP A 23 -4.23 3.37 3.12
N TYR A 24 -4.34 2.09 2.85
CA TYR A 24 -5.62 1.45 2.59
C TYR A 24 -5.53 -0.05 2.81
N LEU A 25 -6.58 -0.59 3.38
CA LEU A 25 -6.79 -2.04 3.46
C LEU A 25 -8.29 -2.28 3.30
N GLY A 26 -8.68 -3.02 2.29
CA GLY A 26 -10.09 -3.28 2.03
C GLY A 26 -10.31 -4.43 1.07
N VAL A 27 -11.56 -4.71 0.79
CA VAL A 27 -11.99 -5.87 -0.02
C VAL A 27 -12.57 -5.49 -1.37
N ASN A 28 -12.60 -4.21 -1.70
CA ASN A 28 -13.16 -3.72 -2.95
C ASN A 28 -12.05 -3.28 -3.90
N ALA A 29 -11.89 -4.00 -4.99
CA ALA A 29 -10.82 -3.74 -5.96
C ALA A 29 -10.93 -2.35 -6.59
N GLN A 30 -12.13 -1.94 -6.98
CA GLN A 30 -12.32 -0.64 -7.63
C GLN A 30 -12.02 0.51 -6.68
N ALA A 31 -12.44 0.38 -5.42
CA ALA A 31 -12.13 1.37 -4.40
C ALA A 31 -10.62 1.46 -4.16
N ALA A 32 -9.93 0.33 -4.19
CA ALA A 32 -8.48 0.30 -4.04
C ALA A 32 -7.78 1.01 -5.20
N ILE A 33 -8.23 0.78 -6.44
CA ILE A 33 -7.68 1.46 -7.62
C ILE A 33 -7.86 2.97 -7.51
N GLU A 34 -9.06 3.41 -7.16
CA GLU A 34 -9.34 4.85 -7.02
C GLU A 34 -8.50 5.46 -5.91
N ARG A 35 -8.38 4.77 -4.80
CA ARG A 35 -7.55 5.24 -3.69
C ARG A 35 -6.07 5.31 -4.06
N PHE A 36 -5.57 4.32 -4.79
CA PHE A 36 -4.19 4.31 -5.27
C PHE A 36 -3.91 5.53 -6.15
N LYS A 37 -4.78 5.79 -7.12
CA LYS A 37 -4.61 6.93 -8.04
C LYS A 37 -4.68 8.26 -7.30
N HIS A 38 -5.61 8.38 -6.36
CA HIS A 38 -5.74 9.59 -5.55
C HIS A 38 -4.49 9.83 -4.71
N LEU A 39 -4.00 8.78 -4.06
CA LEU A 39 -2.78 8.83 -3.25
C LEU A 39 -1.57 9.22 -4.11
N ALA A 40 -1.45 8.65 -5.31
CA ALA A 40 -0.36 8.98 -6.22
C ALA A 40 -0.36 10.47 -6.58
N CYS A 41 -1.54 11.04 -6.82
CA CYS A 41 -1.67 12.48 -7.10
C CYS A 41 -1.28 13.32 -5.88
N GLU A 42 -1.73 12.94 -4.70
CA GLU A 42 -1.39 13.65 -3.46
C GLU A 42 0.10 13.64 -3.20
N ILE A 43 0.73 12.47 -3.37
CA ILE A 43 2.17 12.32 -3.14
C ILE A 43 2.98 13.11 -4.17
N LYS A 44 2.59 13.04 -5.43
CA LYS A 44 3.23 13.82 -6.49
C LYS A 44 3.19 15.31 -6.18
N GLN A 45 2.04 15.80 -5.76
CA GLN A 45 1.88 17.19 -5.41
C GLN A 45 2.71 17.57 -4.18
N ARG A 46 2.63 16.76 -3.14
CA ARG A 46 3.25 17.07 -1.86
C ARG A 46 4.78 17.02 -1.90
N PHE A 47 5.35 15.98 -2.50
CA PHE A 47 6.78 15.72 -2.43
C PHE A 47 7.57 16.26 -3.61
N PHE A 48 6.91 16.57 -4.71
CA PHE A 48 7.58 17.01 -5.93
C PHE A 48 7.08 18.38 -6.39
N LEU A 49 5.88 18.48 -6.90
CA LEU A 49 5.37 19.74 -7.47
C LEU A 49 5.24 20.82 -6.41
N GLY A 50 4.76 20.49 -5.23
CA GLY A 50 4.62 21.44 -4.11
C GLY A 50 5.94 21.96 -3.58
N GLU A 51 7.02 21.22 -3.82
CA GLU A 51 8.38 21.62 -3.43
C GLU A 51 9.08 22.39 -4.57
N GLY A 52 8.35 22.71 -5.63
CA GLY A 52 8.89 23.53 -6.73
C GLY A 52 9.52 22.74 -7.86
N LEU A 53 9.40 21.42 -7.85
CA LEU A 53 9.94 20.59 -8.94
C LEU A 53 8.99 20.61 -10.13
N ASP A 54 9.55 20.70 -11.34
CA ASP A 54 8.77 20.62 -12.56
C ASP A 54 8.46 19.17 -12.93
N GLU A 55 7.34 18.97 -13.62
CA GLU A 55 6.93 17.63 -14.08
C GLU A 55 8.03 16.90 -14.83
N GLU A 56 8.78 17.59 -15.66
CA GLU A 56 9.85 17.02 -16.47
C GLU A 56 11.03 16.48 -15.65
N HIS A 57 11.12 16.88 -14.39
CA HIS A 57 12.17 16.42 -13.46
C HIS A 57 11.70 15.32 -12.52
N ILE A 58 10.49 14.85 -12.70
CA ILE A 58 9.95 13.71 -11.96
C ILE A 58 10.07 12.47 -12.83
N TYR A 59 10.77 11.47 -12.31
CA TYR A 59 10.98 10.21 -13.02
C TYR A 59 10.08 9.13 -12.46
N TYR A 60 9.46 8.39 -13.36
CA TYR A 60 8.65 7.23 -13.01
C TYR A 60 9.39 5.96 -13.41
N GLY A 61 9.24 4.91 -12.64
CA GLY A 61 9.95 3.66 -12.89
C GLY A 61 9.72 3.12 -14.29
N ASN A 62 10.73 2.46 -14.86
CA ASN A 62 10.68 1.86 -16.19
C ASN A 62 10.43 2.87 -17.32
N ASP A 63 10.89 4.09 -17.16
CA ASP A 63 10.71 5.17 -18.13
C ASP A 63 9.26 5.42 -18.53
N GLN A 64 8.34 5.14 -17.62
CA GLN A 64 6.91 5.37 -17.83
C GLN A 64 6.58 6.85 -17.84
N THR A 65 5.54 7.21 -18.60
CA THR A 65 4.89 8.51 -18.45
C THR A 65 3.95 8.47 -17.26
N TRP A 66 3.49 9.63 -16.81
CA TRP A 66 2.49 9.70 -15.74
C TRP A 66 1.21 8.95 -16.14
N GLU A 67 0.76 9.12 -17.37
CA GLU A 67 -0.42 8.45 -17.89
C GLU A 67 -0.27 6.93 -17.86
N GLU A 68 0.89 6.44 -18.25
CA GLU A 68 1.19 5.01 -18.18
C GLU A 68 1.23 4.51 -16.74
N ALA A 69 1.81 5.30 -15.85
CA ALA A 69 1.88 4.95 -14.42
C ALA A 69 0.49 4.90 -13.78
N MET A 70 -0.44 5.72 -14.26
CA MET A 70 -1.81 5.76 -13.76
C MET A 70 -2.75 4.77 -14.46
N ASP A 71 -2.24 3.98 -15.39
CA ASP A 71 -3.03 2.98 -16.10
C ASP A 71 -3.14 1.69 -15.29
N LEU A 72 -3.73 1.81 -14.12
CA LEU A 72 -4.03 0.67 -13.24
C LEU A 72 -5.46 0.21 -13.47
N THR A 73 -5.60 -1.01 -13.94
CA THR A 73 -6.88 -1.63 -14.26
C THR A 73 -7.08 -2.90 -13.44
N LEU A 74 -8.31 -3.39 -13.40
CA LEU A 74 -8.67 -4.56 -12.59
C LEU A 74 -7.87 -5.82 -12.93
N ASP A 75 -7.53 -6.00 -14.19
CA ASP A 75 -6.77 -7.16 -14.64
C ASP A 75 -5.36 -7.22 -14.06
N LYS A 76 -4.81 -6.09 -13.65
CA LYS A 76 -3.48 -6.03 -13.05
C LYS A 76 -3.47 -6.44 -11.58
N ILE A 77 -4.63 -6.48 -10.96
CA ILE A 77 -4.80 -6.82 -9.54
C ILE A 77 -5.93 -7.83 -9.33
N ASP A 78 -6.13 -8.72 -10.27
CA ASP A 78 -7.25 -9.66 -10.24
C ASP A 78 -6.97 -10.95 -9.47
N THR A 79 -5.73 -11.17 -9.07
CA THR A 79 -5.33 -12.44 -8.46
C THR A 79 -4.46 -12.20 -7.23
N PRO A 80 -4.67 -12.92 -6.13
CA PRO A 80 -3.76 -12.86 -4.98
C PRO A 80 -2.32 -13.13 -5.39
N GLY A 81 -1.40 -12.38 -4.83
CA GLY A 81 0.01 -12.42 -5.17
C GLY A 81 0.43 -11.38 -6.19
N LYS A 82 -0.51 -10.77 -6.91
CA LYS A 82 -0.19 -9.67 -7.80
C LYS A 82 0.00 -8.38 -7.00
N ALA A 83 0.82 -7.50 -7.54
CA ALA A 83 1.01 -6.17 -6.99
C ALA A 83 1.27 -5.18 -8.12
N TYR A 84 0.82 -3.97 -7.93
CA TYR A 84 1.11 -2.86 -8.84
C TYR A 84 1.92 -1.82 -8.05
N THR A 85 3.07 -1.44 -8.60
CA THR A 85 3.96 -0.51 -7.93
C THR A 85 4.26 0.68 -8.82
N LEU A 86 4.12 1.87 -8.25
CA LEU A 86 4.53 3.11 -8.88
C LEU A 86 5.76 3.63 -8.16
N TYR A 87 6.81 3.89 -8.93
CA TYR A 87 8.03 4.51 -8.42
C TYR A 87 8.07 5.95 -8.88
N MET A 88 8.35 6.87 -7.96
CA MET A 88 8.59 8.27 -8.28
C MET A 88 9.90 8.72 -7.66
N ASN A 89 10.71 9.41 -8.43
CA ASN A 89 11.94 9.99 -7.91
C ASN A 89 12.28 11.29 -8.62
N ASP A 90 13.14 12.07 -7.98
CA ASP A 90 13.74 13.26 -8.57
C ASP A 90 15.25 13.05 -8.70
N ASP A 91 15.94 14.04 -9.24
CA ASP A 91 17.40 13.98 -9.40
C ASP A 91 18.15 14.13 -8.08
N ASN A 92 17.45 14.48 -7.00
CA ASN A 92 18.11 14.81 -5.74
C ASN A 92 18.26 13.61 -4.83
N CYS A 93 17.20 13.20 -4.19
CA CYS A 93 17.29 12.08 -3.25
C CYS A 93 15.91 11.64 -2.73
N CYS A 94 14.85 12.16 -3.30
CA CYS A 94 13.52 11.75 -2.87
C CYS A 94 13.04 10.58 -3.72
N TRP A 95 12.83 9.44 -3.06
CA TRP A 95 12.36 8.21 -3.71
C TRP A 95 11.08 7.79 -3.03
N ILE A 96 10.02 7.64 -3.79
CA ILE A 96 8.74 7.21 -3.24
C ILE A 96 8.22 6.02 -4.03
N HIS A 97 7.82 4.99 -3.32
CA HIS A 97 7.22 3.80 -3.90
C HIS A 97 5.81 3.66 -3.36
N ILE A 98 4.83 3.58 -4.24
CA ILE A 98 3.44 3.33 -3.88
C ILE A 98 3.09 1.94 -4.40
N ARG A 99 2.59 1.09 -3.53
CA ARG A 99 2.28 -0.29 -3.90
C ARG A 99 0.88 -0.66 -3.52
N LEU A 100 0.15 -1.23 -4.48
CA LEU A 100 -1.11 -1.91 -4.23
C LEU A 100 -0.87 -3.40 -4.36
N ALA A 101 -0.99 -4.14 -3.27
CA ALA A 101 -0.80 -5.58 -3.25
C ALA A 101 -2.13 -6.28 -3.06
N VAL A 102 -2.30 -7.39 -3.76
CA VAL A 102 -3.46 -8.26 -3.59
C VAL A 102 -3.06 -9.41 -2.68
N ILE A 103 -3.70 -9.47 -1.53
CA ILE A 103 -3.37 -10.44 -0.49
C ILE A 103 -4.50 -11.47 -0.41
N GLU A 104 -4.14 -12.73 -0.40
CA GLU A 104 -5.11 -13.78 -0.20
C GLU A 104 -5.56 -13.78 1.26
N THR A 105 -6.89 -13.71 1.47
CA THR A 105 -7.42 -13.88 2.81
C THR A 105 -7.56 -15.35 3.10
N GLY A 106 -6.75 -15.83 4.01
CA GLY A 106 -6.89 -17.17 4.52
C GLY A 106 -7.52 -17.16 5.89
N GLU A 107 -7.44 -18.28 6.53
CA GLU A 107 -7.92 -18.45 7.89
C GLU A 107 -7.17 -17.60 8.91
N PHE A 108 -6.06 -17.02 8.47
CA PHE A 108 -5.21 -16.21 9.33
C PHE A 108 -5.73 -14.81 9.59
N PHE A 109 -6.72 -14.36 8.82
CA PHE A 109 -7.23 -13.00 8.92
C PHE A 109 -8.64 -13.01 9.48
N SER A 110 -8.78 -13.47 10.71
CA SER A 110 -10.03 -13.30 11.45
C SER A 110 -10.27 -11.83 11.79
N TYR A 111 -9.21 -11.05 11.85
CA TYR A 111 -9.25 -9.60 11.89
C TYR A 111 -8.14 -9.02 11.04
N PRO A 112 -8.29 -7.73 10.67
CA PRO A 112 -7.30 -7.08 9.83
C PRO A 112 -5.94 -7.01 10.51
N ALA A 113 -4.91 -7.04 9.68
CA ALA A 113 -3.55 -6.79 10.13
C ALA A 113 -3.47 -5.38 10.71
N GLU A 114 -2.74 -5.25 11.79
CA GLU A 114 -2.57 -3.96 12.44
C GLU A 114 -1.16 -3.46 12.20
N GLY A 115 -1.05 -2.33 11.54
CA GLY A 115 0.20 -1.64 11.39
C GLY A 115 0.52 -0.85 12.66
N ARG A 116 1.74 -1.00 13.16
CA ARG A 116 2.19 -0.29 14.34
C ARG A 116 3.45 0.49 14.03
N TRP A 117 3.47 1.74 14.45
CA TRP A 117 4.65 2.59 14.31
C TRP A 117 5.72 2.14 15.32
N ASP A 118 6.90 1.85 14.83
CA ASP A 118 8.01 1.44 15.67
C ASP A 118 9.33 1.90 15.05
N ASN A 119 10.08 2.71 15.76
CA ASN A 119 11.39 3.24 15.34
C ASN A 119 11.37 3.88 13.95
N GLY A 120 10.34 4.69 13.67
CA GLY A 120 10.24 5.41 12.41
C GLY A 120 9.73 4.60 11.23
N ARG A 121 9.15 3.45 11.47
CA ARG A 121 8.57 2.62 10.41
C ARG A 121 7.32 1.90 10.89
N THR A 122 6.48 1.51 9.94
CA THR A 122 5.32 0.67 10.24
C THR A 122 5.75 -0.78 10.34
N VAL A 123 5.44 -1.39 11.47
CA VAL A 123 5.69 -2.81 11.70
C VAL A 123 4.33 -3.52 11.73
N TRP A 124 4.22 -4.58 10.97
CA TRP A 124 2.99 -5.38 10.94
C TRP A 124 2.98 -6.34 12.11
N VAL A 125 1.90 -6.32 12.86
CA VAL A 125 1.70 -7.26 13.97
C VAL A 125 1.25 -8.60 13.40
N ASP A 126 1.82 -9.68 13.92
CA ASP A 126 1.42 -11.02 13.53
C ASP A 126 -0.02 -11.30 13.93
N ASN A 127 -0.90 -11.38 12.95
CA ASN A 127 -2.32 -11.63 13.16
C ASN A 127 -2.61 -12.96 13.81
N ARG A 128 -1.82 -13.96 13.48
CA ARG A 128 -2.01 -15.31 14.04
C ARG A 128 -1.81 -15.32 15.54
N GLU A 129 -0.74 -14.70 16.00
CA GLU A 129 -0.48 -14.59 17.44
C GLU A 129 -1.56 -13.80 18.15
N ARG A 130 -1.97 -12.68 17.57
CA ARG A 130 -3.05 -11.86 18.13
C ARG A 130 -4.37 -12.60 18.18
N GLU A 131 -4.67 -13.37 17.14
CA GLU A 131 -5.88 -14.17 17.11
C GLU A 131 -5.88 -15.19 18.25
N LEU A 132 -4.76 -15.87 18.47
CA LEU A 132 -4.63 -16.83 19.55
C LEU A 132 -4.76 -16.17 20.91
N GLN A 133 -4.16 -14.99 21.08
CA GLN A 133 -4.28 -14.22 22.32
C GLN A 133 -5.71 -13.79 22.57
N TYR A 134 -6.39 -13.31 21.54
CA TYR A 134 -7.78 -12.90 21.63
C TYR A 134 -8.69 -14.07 22.00
N LYS A 135 -8.51 -15.22 21.37
CA LYS A 135 -9.29 -16.43 21.67
C LYS A 135 -9.08 -16.87 23.11
N ALA A 136 -7.86 -16.80 23.60
CA ALA A 136 -7.53 -17.15 24.98
C ALA A 136 -8.22 -16.19 25.98
N ALA A 137 -8.26 -14.90 25.65
CA ALA A 137 -8.91 -13.89 26.50
C ALA A 137 -10.43 -13.90 26.39
N HIS A 138 -10.97 -14.43 25.30
CA HIS A 138 -12.42 -14.43 25.02
C HIS A 138 -12.90 -15.84 24.62
N PRO A 139 -12.84 -16.82 25.53
CA PRO A 139 -13.12 -18.21 25.17
C PRO A 139 -14.55 -18.47 24.69
N ASN A 140 -15.49 -17.58 25.03
CA ASN A 140 -16.88 -17.72 24.63
C ASN A 140 -17.24 -16.91 23.38
N ALA A 141 -16.30 -16.20 22.80
CA ALA A 141 -16.54 -15.42 21.60
C ALA A 141 -16.66 -16.34 20.38
N LYS A 142 -17.52 -15.96 19.43
CA LYS A 142 -17.64 -16.66 18.15
C LYS A 142 -16.69 -16.07 17.12
N TYR A 143 -16.08 -16.92 16.35
CA TYR A 143 -15.10 -16.53 15.34
C TYR A 143 -15.58 -16.87 13.94
#